data_80f22686cca0e66d933f5ec46425f67c
#
_entry.id   80f22686cca0e66d933f5ec46425f67c
#
_cell.length_a   1.000
_cell.length_b   1.000
_cell.length_c   1.000
_cell.angle_alpha   90.00
_cell.angle_beta   90.00
_cell.angle_gamma   90.00
#
_symmetry.space_group_name_H-M   'P 1'
#
loop_
_entity.id
_entity.type
_entity.pdbx_description
1 polymer ?
#
loop_
_entity_poly.entity_id
_entity_poly.type
_entity_poly.pdbx_seq_one_letter_code
_entity_poly.pdbx_strand_id
1 'polypeptide(L)'
;MTTPSISAETAPGDNPYHALPNNPLQNPPSPHTLAPTPLNSLHMDSVLVHRLEHADRELFLRWVLAESASVTSRQFWTLLTHGGGIAVSVAFALVPLLLAEGQLKVAAVQAAWALTISHLIVQVIKRNVERERPHQATATVAHVAIPDRFSFPSGHSASVMSVAFIHAANFHSLAVPMLMLAALVGFSRVRLGVHYPGDVLVGQLIAIATGVAVRALW
;
A
#
# COMPACT_ATOMS: atom_id res chain seq x y z
N MET A 1 32.86 -66.84 39.20
CA MET A 1 32.59 -65.70 40.15
C MET A 1 31.39 -64.98 39.68
N THR A 2 30.37 -65.28 40.29
CA THR A 2 29.02 -64.86 40.59
C THR A 2 28.64 -63.45 40.20
N THR A 3 27.71 -63.31 39.29
CA THR A 3 26.88 -62.12 39.07
C THR A 3 25.63 -62.20 39.96
N PRO A 4 25.24 -61.13 40.66
CA PRO A 4 23.89 -61.07 41.26
C PRO A 4 22.93 -60.36 40.30
N SER A 5 21.82 -61.04 40.04
CA SER A 5 20.59 -60.51 39.42
C SER A 5 19.86 -59.59 40.41
N ILE A 6 19.46 -58.41 39.94
CA ILE A 6 18.50 -57.57 40.64
C ILE A 6 17.27 -57.42 39.74
N SER A 7 16.21 -58.11 40.15
CA SER A 7 14.84 -57.87 39.66
C SER A 7 14.29 -56.62 40.28
N ALA A 8 14.01 -55.61 39.46
CA ALA A 8 13.23 -54.44 39.84
C ALA A 8 11.78 -54.64 39.36
N GLU A 9 10.95 -54.86 40.34
CA GLU A 9 9.48 -54.85 40.25
C GLU A 9 8.98 -53.44 40.00
N THR A 10 8.39 -53.22 38.83
CA THR A 10 7.75 -51.95 38.52
C THR A 10 6.30 -51.97 39.06
N ALA A 11 6.02 -51.08 40.01
CA ALA A 11 4.69 -50.76 40.46
C ALA A 11 3.84 -50.12 39.35
N PRO A 12 2.52 -50.36 39.23
CA PRO A 12 1.70 -49.77 38.22
C PRO A 12 1.25 -48.35 38.60
N GLY A 13 1.57 -47.42 37.75
CA GLY A 13 0.70 -46.35 37.35
C GLY A 13 0.56 -45.10 38.23
N ASP A 14 1.40 -44.14 37.98
CA ASP A 14 0.96 -42.75 38.10
C ASP A 14 1.00 -42.08 36.71
N ASN A 15 -0.17 -41.93 36.12
CA ASN A 15 -0.35 -41.18 34.89
C ASN A 15 -0.44 -39.68 35.24
N PRO A 16 0.56 -38.86 34.92
CA PRO A 16 0.59 -37.45 35.29
C PRO A 16 -0.47 -36.58 34.61
N TYR A 17 -1.30 -37.14 33.76
CA TYR A 17 -2.36 -36.42 33.02
C TYR A 17 -3.74 -36.43 33.68
N HIS A 18 -3.88 -36.98 34.90
CA HIS A 18 -5.20 -37.10 35.57
C HIS A 18 -5.64 -35.88 36.38
N ALA A 19 -4.89 -34.77 36.38
CA ALA A 19 -5.19 -33.60 37.21
C ALA A 19 -5.14 -32.26 36.45
N LEU A 20 -5.72 -32.19 35.23
CA LEU A 20 -6.01 -30.90 34.60
C LEU A 20 -7.53 -30.68 34.59
N PRO A 21 -8.07 -29.84 35.46
CA PRO A 21 -9.46 -29.40 35.37
C PRO A 21 -9.56 -28.46 34.14
N ASN A 22 -10.47 -28.78 33.21
CA ASN A 22 -10.76 -28.07 31.96
C ASN A 22 -9.98 -28.49 30.72
N ASN A 23 -10.03 -29.78 30.38
CA ASN A 23 -9.69 -30.21 29.03
C ASN A 23 -10.89 -29.89 28.08
N PRO A 24 -10.70 -28.95 27.11
CA PRO A 24 -11.78 -28.56 26.19
C PRO A 24 -12.28 -29.70 25.29
N LEU A 25 -11.57 -30.83 25.24
CA LEU A 25 -11.97 -32.03 24.49
C LEU A 25 -12.92 -32.96 25.28
N GLN A 26 -13.05 -32.79 26.60
CA GLN A 26 -13.92 -33.59 27.44
C GLN A 26 -15.32 -32.96 27.69
N ASN A 27 -15.45 -31.66 27.47
CA ASN A 27 -16.72 -30.94 27.56
C ASN A 27 -16.88 -30.02 26.33
N PRO A 28 -17.35 -30.51 25.20
CA PRO A 28 -17.73 -29.64 24.10
C PRO A 28 -18.85 -28.70 24.56
N PRO A 29 -18.81 -27.40 24.26
CA PRO A 29 -19.87 -26.49 24.59
C PRO A 29 -21.19 -26.97 24.00
N SER A 30 -22.27 -26.92 24.81
CA SER A 30 -23.58 -27.34 24.38
C SER A 30 -24.04 -26.59 23.13
N PRO A 31 -24.69 -27.24 22.15
CA PRO A 31 -25.01 -26.66 20.85
C PRO A 31 -26.05 -25.52 20.88
N HIS A 32 -26.54 -25.12 22.03
CA HIS A 32 -27.64 -24.15 22.15
C HIS A 32 -27.24 -22.72 22.54
N THR A 33 -25.94 -22.36 22.60
CA THR A 33 -25.54 -21.03 23.06
C THR A 33 -24.93 -20.14 21.96
N LEU A 34 -24.94 -20.57 20.71
CA LEU A 34 -24.53 -19.71 19.59
C LEU A 34 -25.81 -19.13 18.97
N ALA A 35 -26.18 -17.92 19.38
CA ALA A 35 -27.08 -17.09 18.60
C ALA A 35 -26.52 -16.97 17.18
N PRO A 36 -27.30 -17.11 16.10
CA PRO A 36 -26.80 -16.94 14.75
C PRO A 36 -26.37 -15.51 14.57
N THR A 37 -25.06 -15.27 14.59
CA THR A 37 -24.46 -14.03 14.09
C THR A 37 -24.88 -13.90 12.62
N PRO A 38 -25.34 -12.73 12.14
CA PRO A 38 -25.68 -12.55 10.74
C PRO A 38 -24.42 -12.67 9.88
N LEU A 39 -24.16 -13.90 9.40
CA LEU A 39 -22.94 -14.32 8.68
C LEU A 39 -22.83 -13.77 7.26
N ASN A 40 -23.87 -13.10 6.71
CA ASN A 40 -23.91 -12.78 5.28
C ASN A 40 -23.15 -11.51 4.86
N SER A 41 -23.04 -10.48 5.69
CA SER A 41 -22.36 -9.26 5.29
C SER A 41 -20.83 -9.36 5.45
N LEU A 42 -20.36 -9.85 6.57
CA LEU A 42 -18.92 -10.00 6.85
C LEU A 42 -18.23 -11.00 5.91
N HIS A 43 -18.96 -12.03 5.46
CA HIS A 43 -18.42 -13.05 4.55
C HIS A 43 -18.32 -12.54 3.10
N MET A 44 -19.27 -11.71 2.67
CA MET A 44 -19.27 -11.13 1.34
C MET A 44 -18.16 -10.08 1.19
N ASP A 45 -17.92 -9.27 2.23
CA ASP A 45 -16.84 -8.27 2.24
C ASP A 45 -15.46 -8.93 2.18
N SER A 46 -15.26 -10.03 2.90
CA SER A 46 -14.00 -10.79 2.85
C SER A 46 -13.73 -11.41 1.48
N VAL A 47 -14.74 -11.96 0.81
CA VAL A 47 -14.60 -12.54 -0.54
C VAL A 47 -14.27 -11.47 -1.58
N LEU A 48 -14.91 -10.31 -1.50
CA LEU A 48 -14.63 -9.20 -2.41
C LEU A 48 -13.19 -8.67 -2.22
N VAL A 49 -12.79 -8.44 -0.98
CA VAL A 49 -11.42 -7.99 -0.65
C VAL A 49 -10.39 -8.98 -1.19
N HIS A 50 -10.55 -10.27 -0.94
CA HIS A 50 -9.66 -11.31 -1.49
C HIS A 50 -9.59 -11.32 -3.01
N ARG A 51 -10.71 -11.14 -3.70
CA ARG A 51 -10.73 -11.06 -5.17
C ARG A 51 -9.99 -9.83 -5.69
N LEU A 52 -10.17 -8.68 -5.04
CA LEU A 52 -9.48 -7.44 -5.42
C LEU A 52 -7.97 -7.55 -5.17
N GLU A 53 -7.56 -8.10 -4.05
CA GLU A 53 -6.14 -8.35 -3.74
C GLU A 53 -5.49 -9.32 -4.74
N HIS A 54 -6.20 -10.39 -5.09
CA HIS A 54 -5.72 -11.36 -6.08
C HIS A 54 -5.57 -10.71 -7.47
N ALA A 55 -6.58 -9.98 -7.92
CA ALA A 55 -6.53 -9.27 -9.20
C ALA A 55 -5.41 -8.21 -9.24
N ASP A 56 -5.22 -7.46 -8.14
CA ASP A 56 -4.18 -6.45 -8.00
C ASP A 56 -2.77 -7.10 -8.06
N ARG A 57 -2.60 -8.25 -7.41
CA ARG A 57 -1.37 -9.03 -7.46
C ARG A 57 -1.08 -9.61 -8.85
N GLU A 58 -2.10 -10.13 -9.54
CA GLU A 58 -1.94 -10.63 -10.91
C GLU A 58 -1.55 -9.52 -11.88
N LEU A 59 -2.20 -8.36 -11.81
CA LEU A 59 -1.84 -7.19 -12.62
C LEU A 59 -0.42 -6.73 -12.33
N PHE A 60 -0.03 -6.70 -11.06
CA PHE A 60 1.34 -6.38 -10.67
C PHE A 60 2.36 -7.33 -11.32
N LEU A 61 2.15 -8.65 -11.21
CA LEU A 61 3.07 -9.65 -11.77
C LEU A 61 3.19 -9.58 -13.29
N ARG A 62 2.14 -9.13 -13.99
CA ARG A 62 2.20 -8.88 -15.44
C ARG A 62 2.99 -7.64 -15.82
N TRP A 63 3.03 -6.64 -14.94
CA TRP A 63 3.59 -5.31 -15.27
C TRP A 63 4.94 -5.02 -14.63
N VAL A 64 5.32 -5.72 -13.56
CA VAL A 64 6.63 -5.53 -12.91
C VAL A 64 7.77 -5.85 -13.88
N LEU A 65 8.86 -5.09 -13.79
CA LEU A 65 10.08 -5.39 -14.53
C LEU A 65 10.68 -6.71 -14.06
N ALA A 66 11.02 -7.56 -15.01
CA ALA A 66 11.78 -8.76 -14.70
C ALA A 66 13.15 -8.40 -14.10
N GLU A 67 13.69 -9.25 -13.25
CA GLU A 67 15.04 -9.09 -12.68
C GLU A 67 16.12 -8.98 -13.78
N SER A 68 15.91 -9.70 -14.90
CA SER A 68 16.76 -9.66 -16.09
C SER A 68 16.53 -8.45 -17.01
N ALA A 69 15.66 -7.49 -16.63
CA ALA A 69 15.37 -6.32 -17.47
C ALA A 69 16.65 -5.53 -17.78
N SER A 70 16.73 -4.99 -19.00
CA SER A 70 17.89 -4.21 -19.45
C SER A 70 18.16 -3.00 -18.56
N VAL A 71 19.41 -2.63 -18.43
CA VAL A 71 19.86 -1.45 -17.69
C VAL A 71 19.13 -0.20 -18.17
N THR A 72 19.01 -0.02 -19.48
CA THR A 72 18.31 1.11 -20.10
C THR A 72 16.84 1.18 -19.66
N SER A 73 16.12 0.04 -19.64
CA SER A 73 14.73 0.01 -19.18
C SER A 73 14.62 0.40 -17.70
N ARG A 74 15.49 -0.14 -16.86
CA ARG A 74 15.52 0.22 -15.42
C ARG A 74 15.82 1.69 -15.23
N GLN A 75 16.81 2.24 -15.90
CA GLN A 75 17.18 3.67 -15.84
C GLN A 75 16.04 4.57 -16.29
N PHE A 76 15.35 4.24 -17.39
CA PHE A 76 14.20 4.99 -17.88
C PHE A 76 13.11 5.11 -16.80
N TRP A 77 12.67 3.98 -16.23
CA TRP A 77 11.61 3.98 -15.22
C TRP A 77 12.07 4.64 -13.91
N THR A 78 13.34 4.49 -13.56
CA THR A 78 13.95 5.16 -12.40
C THR A 78 14.01 6.67 -12.58
N LEU A 79 14.41 7.15 -13.75
CA LEU A 79 14.42 8.58 -14.05
C LEU A 79 13.00 9.17 -14.01
N LEU A 80 12.04 8.46 -14.62
CA LEU A 80 10.64 8.86 -14.63
C LEU A 80 10.06 8.97 -13.20
N THR A 81 10.32 7.97 -12.34
CA THR A 81 9.84 8.01 -10.95
C THR A 81 10.49 9.11 -10.13
N HIS A 82 11.77 9.45 -10.37
CA HIS A 82 12.44 10.58 -9.69
C HIS A 82 11.87 11.93 -10.15
N GLY A 83 11.55 12.07 -11.44
CA GLY A 83 10.88 13.25 -11.99
C GLY A 83 9.51 13.55 -11.36
N GLY A 84 8.85 12.53 -10.80
CA GLY A 84 7.59 12.68 -10.02
C GLY A 84 7.76 12.49 -8.53
N GLY A 85 8.97 12.39 -8.02
CA GLY A 85 9.26 12.22 -6.60
C GLY A 85 8.77 13.38 -5.74
N ILE A 86 8.68 13.16 -4.42
CA ILE A 86 8.20 14.18 -3.45
C ILE A 86 8.99 15.48 -3.58
N ALA A 87 10.32 15.42 -3.72
CA ALA A 87 11.16 16.61 -3.83
C ALA A 87 10.81 17.46 -5.07
N VAL A 88 10.60 16.80 -6.22
CA VAL A 88 10.22 17.49 -7.46
C VAL A 88 8.80 18.06 -7.33
N SER A 89 7.84 17.30 -6.77
CA SER A 89 6.47 17.77 -6.53
C SER A 89 6.45 18.98 -5.60
N VAL A 90 7.24 18.97 -4.53
CA VAL A 90 7.41 20.10 -3.61
C VAL A 90 8.04 21.31 -4.32
N ALA A 91 9.05 21.09 -5.13
CA ALA A 91 9.68 22.17 -5.91
C ALA A 91 8.67 22.81 -6.89
N PHE A 92 7.89 22.01 -7.62
CA PHE A 92 6.84 22.50 -8.52
C PHE A 92 5.71 23.26 -7.81
N ALA A 93 5.45 22.96 -6.55
CA ALA A 93 4.49 23.72 -5.74
C ALA A 93 5.11 24.99 -5.15
N LEU A 94 6.32 24.92 -4.59
CA LEU A 94 6.92 26.04 -3.83
C LEU A 94 7.65 27.05 -4.69
N VAL A 95 8.34 26.63 -5.76
CA VAL A 95 9.11 27.59 -6.59
C VAL A 95 8.18 28.63 -7.23
N PRO A 96 7.06 28.25 -7.88
CA PRO A 96 6.14 29.26 -8.41
C PRO A 96 5.45 30.07 -7.31
N LEU A 97 5.23 29.48 -6.12
CA LEU A 97 4.67 30.22 -4.97
C LEU A 97 5.57 31.41 -4.57
N LEU A 98 6.89 31.23 -4.64
CA LEU A 98 7.86 32.25 -4.25
C LEU A 98 8.18 33.25 -5.37
N LEU A 99 8.19 32.80 -6.63
CA LEU A 99 8.74 33.55 -7.76
C LEU A 99 7.69 34.03 -8.77
N ALA A 100 6.48 33.43 -8.78
CA ALA A 100 5.45 33.75 -9.76
C ALA A 100 4.44 34.77 -9.22
N GLU A 101 3.71 35.38 -10.16
CA GLU A 101 2.60 36.29 -9.92
C GLU A 101 1.34 35.81 -10.66
N GLY A 102 0.21 36.43 -10.39
CA GLY A 102 -1.05 36.16 -11.07
C GLY A 102 -1.53 34.73 -10.92
N GLN A 103 -2.09 34.18 -12.01
CA GLN A 103 -2.70 32.84 -12.01
C GLN A 103 -1.73 31.71 -11.63
N LEU A 104 -0.47 31.81 -11.99
CA LEU A 104 0.52 30.79 -11.65
C LEU A 104 0.79 30.73 -10.13
N LYS A 105 0.80 31.87 -9.46
CA LYS A 105 0.92 31.92 -8.00
C LYS A 105 -0.30 31.31 -7.31
N VAL A 106 -1.49 31.60 -7.81
CA VAL A 106 -2.74 30.98 -7.30
C VAL A 106 -2.70 29.45 -7.44
N ALA A 107 -2.32 28.97 -8.64
CA ALA A 107 -2.16 27.53 -8.87
C ALA A 107 -1.10 26.90 -7.94
N ALA A 108 -0.01 27.60 -7.67
CA ALA A 108 1.04 27.14 -6.76
C ALA A 108 0.53 27.01 -5.31
N VAL A 109 -0.24 28.00 -4.82
CA VAL A 109 -0.88 27.94 -3.48
C VAL A 109 -1.83 26.76 -3.38
N GLN A 110 -2.69 26.60 -4.39
CA GLN A 110 -3.62 25.46 -4.44
C GLN A 110 -2.87 24.12 -4.50
N ALA A 111 -1.79 24.01 -5.30
CA ALA A 111 -0.98 22.83 -5.39
C ALA A 111 -0.28 22.49 -4.07
N ALA A 112 0.23 23.46 -3.35
CA ALA A 112 0.85 23.29 -2.03
C ALA A 112 -0.17 22.75 -1.01
N TRP A 113 -1.39 23.28 -0.98
CA TRP A 113 -2.45 22.74 -0.12
C TRP A 113 -2.89 21.34 -0.51
N ALA A 114 -3.15 21.10 -1.81
CA ALA A 114 -3.53 19.77 -2.28
C ALA A 114 -2.45 18.71 -1.99
N LEU A 115 -1.17 19.05 -2.20
CA LEU A 115 -0.04 18.18 -1.89
C LEU A 115 0.05 17.88 -0.39
N THR A 116 -0.08 18.89 0.46
CA THR A 116 0.02 18.73 1.91
C THR A 116 -1.13 17.87 2.44
N ILE A 117 -2.38 18.19 2.07
CA ILE A 117 -3.56 17.47 2.54
C ILE A 117 -3.53 16.02 2.05
N SER A 118 -3.27 15.79 0.75
CA SER A 118 -3.19 14.44 0.21
C SER A 118 -2.08 13.61 0.87
N HIS A 119 -0.92 14.24 1.14
CA HIS A 119 0.17 13.55 1.83
C HIS A 119 -0.20 13.15 3.26
N LEU A 120 -0.85 14.03 4.02
CA LEU A 120 -1.33 13.70 5.37
C LEU A 120 -2.35 12.56 5.35
N ILE A 121 -3.32 12.60 4.42
CA ILE A 121 -4.30 11.50 4.26
C ILE A 121 -3.59 10.19 3.95
N VAL A 122 -2.66 10.18 2.99
CA VAL A 122 -1.86 9.00 2.64
C VAL A 122 -1.11 8.46 3.86
N GLN A 123 -0.48 9.33 4.67
CA GLN A 123 0.26 8.90 5.86
C GLN A 123 -0.65 8.28 6.93
N VAL A 124 -1.84 8.84 7.13
CA VAL A 124 -2.84 8.28 8.06
C VAL A 124 -3.29 6.90 7.58
N ILE A 125 -3.67 6.77 6.31
CA ILE A 125 -4.12 5.49 5.74
C ILE A 125 -3.00 4.43 5.81
N LYS A 126 -1.76 4.79 5.48
CA LYS A 126 -0.60 3.87 5.55
C LYS A 126 -0.44 3.24 6.92
N ARG A 127 -0.57 4.03 7.98
CA ARG A 127 -0.38 3.57 9.37
C ARG A 127 -1.52 2.70 9.86
N ASN A 128 -2.71 2.79 9.23
CA ASN A 128 -3.87 1.99 9.62
C ASN A 128 -4.03 0.71 8.79
N VAL A 129 -3.62 0.73 7.51
CA VAL A 129 -3.79 -0.42 6.60
C VAL A 129 -2.60 -1.37 6.65
N GLU A 130 -1.39 -0.85 6.85
CA GLU A 130 -0.13 -1.62 6.98
C GLU A 130 0.13 -2.66 5.87
N ARG A 131 -0.33 -2.41 4.65
CA ARG A 131 -0.17 -3.34 3.52
C ARG A 131 1.30 -3.58 3.20
N GLU A 132 1.70 -4.85 3.13
CA GLU A 132 3.04 -5.25 2.71
C GLU A 132 3.34 -4.86 1.26
N ARG A 133 4.61 -4.57 0.98
CA ARG A 133 5.05 -4.23 -0.37
C ARG A 133 5.20 -5.47 -1.25
N PRO A 134 5.07 -5.31 -2.60
CA PRO A 134 5.17 -6.44 -3.53
C PRO A 134 6.42 -7.30 -3.34
N HIS A 135 7.60 -6.70 -3.19
CA HIS A 135 8.86 -7.43 -3.02
C HIS A 135 8.95 -8.23 -1.70
N GLN A 136 8.14 -7.90 -0.69
CA GLN A 136 8.04 -8.64 0.56
C GLN A 136 7.06 -9.82 0.45
N ALA A 137 5.98 -9.63 -0.31
CA ALA A 137 4.90 -10.61 -0.45
C ALA A 137 5.06 -11.52 -1.70
N THR A 138 5.99 -11.21 -2.60
CA THR A 138 6.24 -11.98 -3.84
C THR A 138 7.75 -12.16 -4.05
N ALA A 139 8.13 -13.13 -4.88
CA ALA A 139 9.52 -13.35 -5.25
C ALA A 139 9.98 -12.34 -6.33
N THR A 140 9.69 -11.03 -6.17
CA THR A 140 10.08 -9.98 -7.11
C THR A 140 11.08 -9.02 -6.48
N VAL A 141 11.84 -8.30 -7.31
CA VAL A 141 12.86 -7.37 -6.87
C VAL A 141 12.36 -5.94 -6.97
N ALA A 142 12.62 -5.14 -5.93
CA ALA A 142 12.44 -3.70 -6.00
C ALA A 142 13.66 -3.05 -6.67
N HIS A 143 13.44 -2.36 -7.79
CA HIS A 143 14.53 -1.75 -8.58
C HIS A 143 14.91 -0.32 -8.13
N VAL A 144 14.29 0.19 -7.06
CA VAL A 144 14.60 1.51 -6.46
C VAL A 144 14.53 1.43 -4.94
N ALA A 145 15.18 2.39 -4.28
CA ALA A 145 15.14 2.53 -2.82
C ALA A 145 13.69 2.74 -2.32
N ILE A 146 13.40 2.14 -1.18
CA ILE A 146 12.08 2.15 -0.55
C ILE A 146 12.16 3.04 0.68
N PRO A 147 11.44 4.18 0.70
CA PRO A 147 11.56 5.15 1.78
C PRO A 147 10.77 4.76 3.04
N ASP A 148 9.77 3.90 2.92
CA ASP A 148 8.90 3.50 4.03
C ASP A 148 8.46 2.03 3.93
N ARG A 149 7.93 1.48 5.03
CA ARG A 149 7.61 0.06 5.17
C ARG A 149 6.37 -0.36 4.37
N PHE A 150 5.32 0.47 4.33
CA PHE A 150 4.01 0.06 3.82
C PHE A 150 3.77 0.51 2.37
N SER A 151 3.02 -0.32 1.61
CA SER A 151 2.77 -0.04 0.20
C SER A 151 1.57 0.86 -0.04
N PHE A 152 0.48 0.69 0.71
CA PHE A 152 -0.81 1.32 0.43
C PHE A 152 -1.10 2.56 1.29
N PRO A 153 -1.55 3.65 0.68
CA PRO A 153 -1.53 3.98 -0.73
C PRO A 153 -0.17 4.56 -1.19
N SER A 154 0.04 4.72 -2.52
CA SER A 154 1.29 5.23 -3.07
C SER A 154 1.47 6.74 -2.87
N GLY A 155 2.42 7.14 -2.01
CA GLY A 155 2.72 8.55 -1.74
C GLY A 155 3.31 9.30 -2.94
N HIS A 156 4.18 8.66 -3.76
CA HIS A 156 4.69 9.27 -4.99
C HIS A 156 3.57 9.56 -5.98
N SER A 157 2.65 8.62 -6.17
CA SER A 157 1.51 8.79 -7.08
C SER A 157 0.57 9.89 -6.61
N ALA A 158 0.32 9.98 -5.31
CA ALA A 158 -0.47 11.06 -4.73
C ALA A 158 0.21 12.43 -4.90
N SER A 159 1.50 12.53 -4.60
CA SER A 159 2.24 13.80 -4.68
C SER A 159 2.26 14.37 -6.10
N VAL A 160 2.66 13.57 -7.09
CA VAL A 160 2.72 14.05 -8.48
C VAL A 160 1.33 14.38 -9.03
N MET A 161 0.31 13.57 -8.69
CA MET A 161 -1.06 13.82 -9.16
C MET A 161 -1.67 15.07 -8.51
N SER A 162 -1.37 15.38 -7.25
CA SER A 162 -1.83 16.62 -6.60
C SER A 162 -1.37 17.87 -7.35
N VAL A 163 -0.10 17.92 -7.69
CA VAL A 163 0.49 19.05 -8.44
C VAL A 163 -0.04 19.07 -9.87
N ALA A 164 -0.04 17.93 -10.56
CA ALA A 164 -0.47 17.82 -11.94
C ALA A 164 -1.95 18.21 -12.11
N PHE A 165 -2.82 17.73 -11.23
CA PHE A 165 -4.26 18.01 -11.28
C PHE A 165 -4.55 19.51 -11.10
N ILE A 166 -3.92 20.17 -10.13
CA ILE A 166 -4.13 21.61 -9.90
C ILE A 166 -3.66 22.44 -11.09
N HIS A 167 -2.46 22.13 -11.63
CA HIS A 167 -1.97 22.86 -12.79
C HIS A 167 -2.82 22.58 -14.04
N ALA A 168 -3.23 21.32 -14.26
CA ALA A 168 -4.15 20.96 -15.35
C ALA A 168 -5.48 21.70 -15.28
N ALA A 169 -6.01 21.88 -14.08
CA ALA A 169 -7.28 22.56 -13.84
C ALA A 169 -7.17 24.10 -13.96
N ASN A 170 -6.00 24.68 -13.76
CA ASN A 170 -5.75 26.12 -13.94
C ASN A 170 -5.27 26.46 -15.36
N PHE A 171 -4.63 25.50 -16.07
CA PHE A 171 -4.03 25.70 -17.40
C PHE A 171 -4.47 24.57 -18.33
N HIS A 172 -5.61 24.72 -18.98
CA HIS A 172 -6.24 23.68 -19.80
C HIS A 172 -5.32 23.13 -20.93
N SER A 173 -4.47 23.97 -21.50
CA SER A 173 -3.48 23.55 -22.51
C SER A 173 -2.44 22.55 -21.96
N LEU A 174 -2.20 22.56 -20.67
CA LEU A 174 -1.27 21.65 -19.98
C LEU A 174 -1.99 20.43 -19.36
N ALA A 175 -3.32 20.34 -19.44
CA ALA A 175 -4.08 19.32 -18.75
C ALA A 175 -3.66 17.91 -19.18
N VAL A 176 -3.67 17.64 -20.48
CA VAL A 176 -3.32 16.30 -20.98
C VAL A 176 -1.87 15.91 -20.64
N PRO A 177 -0.84 16.72 -20.97
CA PRO A 177 0.54 16.33 -20.67
C PRO A 177 0.81 16.17 -19.18
N MET A 178 0.23 17.03 -18.32
CA MET A 178 0.41 16.94 -16.86
C MET A 178 -0.21 15.67 -16.28
N LEU A 179 -1.45 15.37 -16.63
CA LEU A 179 -2.14 14.18 -16.12
C LEU A 179 -1.52 12.88 -16.67
N MET A 180 -1.09 12.87 -17.93
CA MET A 180 -0.37 11.74 -18.51
C MET A 180 0.97 11.49 -17.78
N LEU A 181 1.73 12.56 -17.53
CA LEU A 181 2.99 12.45 -16.79
C LEU A 181 2.75 11.89 -15.38
N ALA A 182 1.74 12.38 -14.66
CA ALA A 182 1.39 11.86 -13.34
C ALA A 182 0.96 10.38 -13.37
N ALA A 183 0.19 9.98 -14.38
CA ALA A 183 -0.18 8.58 -14.59
C ALA A 183 1.04 7.70 -14.87
N LEU A 184 1.97 8.15 -15.74
CA LEU A 184 3.21 7.44 -16.06
C LEU A 184 4.14 7.32 -14.85
N VAL A 185 4.26 8.37 -14.04
CA VAL A 185 5.01 8.31 -12.78
C VAL A 185 4.37 7.29 -11.82
N GLY A 186 3.05 7.30 -11.69
CA GLY A 186 2.34 6.28 -10.91
C GLY A 186 2.62 4.88 -11.44
N PHE A 187 2.51 4.67 -12.75
CA PHE A 187 2.80 3.38 -13.38
C PHE A 187 4.26 2.94 -13.20
N SER A 188 5.21 3.89 -13.18
CA SER A 188 6.62 3.58 -12.91
C SER A 188 6.82 2.90 -11.55
N ARG A 189 5.98 3.21 -10.53
CA ARG A 189 6.06 2.57 -9.21
C ARG A 189 5.70 1.09 -9.26
N VAL A 190 4.76 0.72 -10.14
CA VAL A 190 4.40 -0.68 -10.41
C VAL A 190 5.54 -1.38 -11.17
N ARG A 191 6.02 -0.74 -12.25
CA ARG A 191 7.14 -1.26 -13.07
C ARG A 191 8.39 -1.54 -12.26
N LEU A 192 8.71 -0.68 -11.31
CA LEU A 192 9.88 -0.80 -10.43
C LEU A 192 9.70 -1.73 -9.22
N GLY A 193 8.55 -2.40 -9.09
CA GLY A 193 8.33 -3.43 -8.08
C GLY A 193 8.04 -2.93 -6.67
N VAL A 194 7.67 -1.65 -6.50
CA VAL A 194 7.53 -1.05 -5.16
C VAL A 194 6.09 -0.80 -4.71
N HIS A 195 5.13 -0.82 -5.64
CA HIS A 195 3.70 -0.64 -5.37
C HIS A 195 2.84 -1.55 -6.24
N TYR A 196 1.68 -1.96 -5.72
CA TYR A 196 0.65 -2.59 -6.53
C TYR A 196 -0.11 -1.54 -7.36
N PRO A 197 -0.77 -1.94 -8.47
CA PRO A 197 -1.62 -1.02 -9.25
C PRO A 197 -2.69 -0.31 -8.41
N GLY A 198 -3.33 -1.03 -7.48
CA GLY A 198 -4.32 -0.48 -6.55
C GLY A 198 -3.76 0.60 -5.64
N ASP A 199 -2.50 0.46 -5.15
CA ASP A 199 -1.85 1.48 -4.33
C ASP A 199 -1.69 2.80 -5.10
N VAL A 200 -1.32 2.68 -6.38
CA VAL A 200 -1.14 3.82 -7.30
C VAL A 200 -2.47 4.51 -7.57
N LEU A 201 -3.49 3.73 -7.95
CA LEU A 201 -4.82 4.24 -8.26
C LEU A 201 -5.43 5.00 -7.09
N VAL A 202 -5.41 4.39 -5.90
CA VAL A 202 -5.96 5.03 -4.69
C VAL A 202 -5.17 6.28 -4.32
N GLY A 203 -3.83 6.27 -4.42
CA GLY A 203 -3.02 7.46 -4.21
C GLY A 203 -3.40 8.62 -5.14
N GLN A 204 -3.61 8.33 -6.44
CA GLN A 204 -4.04 9.33 -7.42
C GLN A 204 -5.46 9.83 -7.17
N LEU A 205 -6.39 8.95 -6.78
CA LEU A 205 -7.77 9.33 -6.43
C LEU A 205 -7.83 10.24 -5.20
N ILE A 206 -7.03 9.97 -4.16
CA ILE A 206 -6.90 10.85 -2.99
C ILE A 206 -6.43 12.24 -3.44
N ALA A 207 -5.43 12.31 -4.32
CA ALA A 207 -4.89 13.57 -4.82
C ALA A 207 -5.92 14.37 -5.64
N ILE A 208 -6.68 13.68 -6.50
CA ILE A 208 -7.75 14.32 -7.28
C ILE A 208 -8.85 14.86 -6.36
N ALA A 209 -9.32 14.04 -5.41
CA ALA A 209 -10.34 14.43 -4.46
C ALA A 209 -9.93 15.65 -3.62
N THR A 210 -8.69 15.66 -3.12
CA THR A 210 -8.15 16.81 -2.38
C THR A 210 -7.99 18.03 -3.27
N GLY A 211 -7.55 17.85 -4.51
CA GLY A 211 -7.43 18.92 -5.49
C GLY A 211 -8.79 19.57 -5.82
N VAL A 212 -9.83 18.75 -6.02
CA VAL A 212 -11.22 19.24 -6.21
C VAL A 212 -11.67 20.03 -4.97
N ALA A 213 -11.48 19.49 -3.77
CA ALA A 213 -11.86 20.15 -2.53
C ALA A 213 -11.13 21.49 -2.34
N VAL A 214 -9.82 21.54 -2.57
CA VAL A 214 -9.03 22.78 -2.49
C VAL A 214 -9.56 23.82 -3.48
N ARG A 215 -9.84 23.44 -4.73
CA ARG A 215 -10.37 24.37 -5.73
C ARG A 215 -11.77 24.89 -5.42
N ALA A 216 -12.60 24.09 -4.76
CA ALA A 216 -13.94 24.52 -4.35
C ALA A 216 -13.93 25.60 -3.24
N LEU A 217 -12.80 25.73 -2.53
CA LEU A 217 -12.62 26.74 -1.47
C LEU A 217 -11.99 28.05 -1.99
N TRP A 218 -11.64 28.12 -3.29
CA TRP A 218 -10.92 29.23 -3.94
C TRP A 218 -11.73 29.89 -5.05
#